data_d4407cd918f4f4e6b9facb1c55d83d08
#
_entry.id   d4407cd918f4f4e6b9facb1c55d83d08
#
_cell.length_a   1.000
_cell.length_b   1.000
_cell.length_c   1.000
_cell.angle_alpha   90.00
_cell.angle_beta   90.00
_cell.angle_gamma   90.00
#
_symmetry.space_group_name_H-M   'P 1'
#
loop_
_entity.id
_entity.type
_entity.pdbx_description
1 polymer ?
#
loop_
_entity_poly.entity_id
_entity_poly.type
_entity_poly.pdbx_seq_one_letter_code
_entity_poly.pdbx_strand_id
1 'polypeptide(L)'
;MSDEPRQPYPEAYAAAHGTFALIPAAYVFLVDGDRVLLQMRDGTGYYDSWWAASAAGHVDPGETIMAGAVRETLEEIGVVVDEAALEPVTAMHRTAPTGLPIDQRLDVFFVARAWRGIPSLQEPDKASALEWFALDDLPERLVHHERFALEGWRDGGLPAITAYGF
;
A
#
# COMPACT_ATOMS: atom_id res chain seq x y z
N MET A 1 15.95 -5.88 -25.91
CA MET A 1 14.51 -6.13 -25.71
C MET A 1 13.87 -6.01 -27.07
N SER A 2 13.37 -7.12 -27.63
CA SER A 2 12.73 -7.16 -28.94
C SER A 2 11.39 -6.40 -28.86
N ASP A 3 11.27 -5.39 -29.71
CA ASP A 3 10.05 -4.59 -29.89
C ASP A 3 9.05 -5.42 -30.74
N GLU A 4 8.58 -6.55 -30.19
CA GLU A 4 7.48 -7.29 -30.80
C GLU A 4 6.19 -6.50 -30.54
N PRO A 5 5.45 -6.13 -31.60
CA PRO A 5 4.18 -5.43 -31.41
C PRO A 5 3.23 -6.34 -30.64
N ARG A 6 2.76 -5.85 -29.47
CA ARG A 6 1.68 -6.51 -28.71
C ARG A 6 0.50 -6.69 -29.64
N GLN A 7 0.10 -7.95 -29.85
CA GLN A 7 -1.15 -8.24 -30.53
C GLN A 7 -2.29 -7.84 -29.59
N PRO A 8 -3.11 -6.83 -29.94
CA PRO A 8 -4.28 -6.49 -29.14
C PRO A 8 -5.27 -7.67 -29.17
N TYR A 9 -5.94 -7.91 -28.04
CA TYR A 9 -7.09 -8.80 -28.03
C TYR A 9 -8.13 -8.27 -29.01
N PRO A 10 -8.76 -9.13 -29.83
CA PRO A 10 -9.86 -8.71 -30.68
C PRO A 10 -10.97 -8.06 -29.83
N GLU A 11 -11.53 -6.94 -30.30
CA GLU A 11 -12.62 -6.24 -29.58
C GLU A 11 -13.78 -7.19 -29.24
N ALA A 12 -14.10 -8.13 -30.17
CA ALA A 12 -15.11 -9.14 -29.94
C ALA A 12 -14.82 -10.07 -28.77
N TYR A 13 -13.52 -10.41 -28.52
CA TYR A 13 -13.12 -11.24 -27.40
C TYR A 13 -13.30 -10.47 -26.07
N ALA A 14 -12.86 -9.23 -26.03
CA ALA A 14 -13.00 -8.37 -24.84
C ALA A 14 -14.48 -8.15 -24.49
N ALA A 15 -15.33 -7.90 -25.48
CA ALA A 15 -16.77 -7.73 -25.31
C ALA A 15 -17.46 -9.01 -24.79
N ALA A 16 -17.01 -10.20 -25.25
CA ALA A 16 -17.62 -11.47 -24.88
C ALA A 16 -17.25 -11.95 -23.47
N HIS A 17 -16.06 -11.54 -22.94
CA HIS A 17 -15.53 -12.05 -21.66
C HIS A 17 -15.73 -11.10 -20.51
N GLY A 18 -16.12 -9.84 -20.76
CA GLY A 18 -16.23 -8.82 -19.74
C GLY A 18 -14.86 -8.53 -19.08
N THR A 19 -14.86 -7.71 -18.03
CA THR A 19 -13.67 -7.38 -17.23
C THR A 19 -13.99 -7.52 -15.74
N PHE A 20 -13.18 -8.29 -15.03
CA PHE A 20 -13.07 -8.21 -13.58
C PHE A 20 -11.81 -7.40 -13.27
N ALA A 21 -11.97 -6.28 -12.58
CA ALA A 21 -10.86 -5.38 -12.29
C ALA A 21 -10.54 -5.38 -10.80
N LEU A 22 -9.25 -5.36 -10.47
CA LEU A 22 -8.74 -5.08 -9.14
C LEU A 22 -8.16 -3.66 -9.14
N ILE A 23 -8.43 -2.90 -8.08
CA ILE A 23 -7.85 -1.58 -7.89
C ILE A 23 -6.47 -1.76 -7.26
N PRO A 24 -5.37 -1.43 -7.96
CA PRO A 24 -4.04 -1.52 -7.39
C PRO A 24 -3.79 -0.39 -6.40
N ALA A 25 -3.16 -0.71 -5.28
CA ALA A 25 -2.67 0.24 -4.31
C ALA A 25 -1.31 -0.18 -3.77
N ALA A 26 -0.47 0.81 -3.46
CA ALA A 26 0.82 0.61 -2.83
C ALA A 26 0.79 1.09 -1.38
N TYR A 27 1.42 0.32 -0.50
CA TYR A 27 1.54 0.60 0.93
C TYR A 27 3.01 0.55 1.32
N VAL A 28 3.47 1.56 2.05
CA VAL A 28 4.85 1.64 2.49
C VAL A 28 4.90 1.80 4.01
N PHE A 29 5.64 0.90 4.67
CA PHE A 29 6.04 1.05 6.07
C PHE A 29 7.48 1.54 6.11
N LEU A 30 7.72 2.73 6.66
CA LEU A 30 9.08 3.15 7.00
C LEU A 30 9.49 2.50 8.32
N VAL A 31 10.62 1.81 8.30
CA VAL A 31 11.14 1.09 9.48
C VAL A 31 12.54 1.58 9.81
N ASP A 32 12.72 2.02 11.05
CA ASP A 32 14.02 2.43 11.62
C ASP A 32 14.34 1.56 12.83
N GLY A 33 15.30 0.64 12.66
CA GLY A 33 15.64 -0.34 13.68
C GLY A 33 14.46 -1.24 14.03
N ASP A 34 13.98 -1.11 15.25
CA ASP A 34 12.85 -1.85 15.82
C ASP A 34 11.53 -1.07 15.84
N ARG A 35 11.46 0.07 15.11
CA ARG A 35 10.29 0.94 15.07
C ARG A 35 9.74 1.09 13.65
N VAL A 36 8.44 1.26 13.56
CA VAL A 36 7.69 1.58 12.34
C VAL A 36 7.01 2.95 12.47
N LEU A 37 7.04 3.73 11.41
CA LEU A 37 6.31 4.99 11.31
C LEU A 37 4.88 4.69 10.85
N LEU A 38 3.89 5.18 11.59
CA LEU A 38 2.48 5.08 11.24
C LEU A 38 1.83 6.46 11.21
N GLN A 39 0.80 6.62 10.38
CA GLN A 39 -0.01 7.83 10.35
C GLN A 39 -1.41 7.57 10.91
N MET A 40 -1.97 8.54 11.64
CA MET A 40 -3.34 8.53 12.12
C MET A 40 -4.26 9.04 11.03
N ARG A 41 -5.14 8.21 10.52
CA ARG A 41 -6.14 8.60 9.51
C ARG A 41 -7.16 9.55 10.10
N ASP A 42 -7.53 10.60 9.34
CA ASP A 42 -8.54 11.57 9.74
C ASP A 42 -9.17 12.21 8.50
N GLY A 43 -10.47 12.49 8.55
CA GLY A 43 -11.19 13.20 7.49
C GLY A 43 -11.40 12.43 6.17
N THR A 44 -11.04 11.14 6.10
CA THR A 44 -11.13 10.34 4.88
C THR A 44 -12.46 9.60 4.72
N GLY A 45 -13.20 9.41 5.82
CA GLY A 45 -14.41 8.58 5.86
C GLY A 45 -14.15 7.07 5.87
N TYR A 46 -12.87 6.65 5.92
CA TYR A 46 -12.49 5.25 5.96
C TYR A 46 -11.42 5.02 7.03
N TYR A 47 -11.76 4.27 8.08
CA TYR A 47 -10.90 4.03 9.24
C TYR A 47 -10.36 5.32 9.90
N ASP A 48 -11.15 6.39 9.96
CA ASP A 48 -10.78 7.61 10.68
C ASP A 48 -10.53 7.31 12.16
N SER A 49 -9.52 7.93 12.74
CA SER A 49 -8.99 7.66 14.08
C SER A 49 -8.34 6.28 14.25
N TRP A 50 -7.89 5.66 13.14
CA TRP A 50 -7.07 4.46 13.14
C TRP A 50 -5.69 4.76 12.57
N TRP A 51 -4.70 4.06 13.11
CA TRP A 51 -3.35 4.07 12.58
C TRP A 51 -3.29 3.27 11.27
N ALA A 52 -2.43 3.70 10.38
CA ALA A 52 -2.24 3.12 9.05
C ALA A 52 -0.75 3.14 8.67
N ALA A 53 -0.40 2.53 7.55
CA ALA A 53 0.95 2.56 6.99
C ALA A 53 1.50 3.99 6.91
N SER A 54 2.81 4.12 6.82
CA SER A 54 3.49 5.42 6.71
C SER A 54 2.98 6.23 5.51
N ALA A 55 2.75 5.54 4.39
CA ALA A 55 2.10 6.09 3.20
C ALA A 55 1.36 4.99 2.45
N ALA A 56 0.23 5.32 1.84
CA ALA A 56 -0.56 4.40 1.04
C ALA A 56 -1.48 5.11 0.06
N GLY A 57 -1.52 4.67 -1.19
CA GLY A 57 -2.44 5.20 -2.17
C GLY A 57 -2.65 4.32 -3.39
N HIS A 58 -3.59 4.72 -4.23
CA HIS A 58 -3.87 4.06 -5.49
C HIS A 58 -2.72 4.27 -6.47
N VAL A 59 -2.46 3.26 -7.28
CA VAL A 59 -1.52 3.36 -8.40
C VAL A 59 -2.23 4.00 -9.57
N ASP A 60 -1.63 5.04 -10.15
CA ASP A 60 -2.20 5.77 -11.27
C ASP A 60 -2.04 5.01 -12.60
N PRO A 61 -2.95 5.24 -13.59
CA PRO A 61 -2.79 4.68 -14.92
C PRO A 61 -1.45 5.06 -15.56
N GLY A 62 -0.70 4.04 -16.01
CA GLY A 62 0.62 4.24 -16.63
C GLY A 62 1.78 4.28 -15.64
N GLU A 63 1.50 4.22 -14.34
CA GLU A 63 2.48 4.14 -13.26
C GLU A 63 2.77 2.68 -12.88
N THR A 64 4.00 2.38 -12.47
CA THR A 64 4.29 1.11 -11.83
C THR A 64 3.90 1.14 -10.35
N ILE A 65 3.66 -0.03 -9.75
CA ILE A 65 3.33 -0.10 -8.31
C ILE A 65 4.46 0.48 -7.45
N MET A 66 5.73 0.27 -7.83
CA MET A 66 6.87 0.84 -7.11
C MET A 66 6.94 2.36 -7.28
N ALA A 67 6.69 2.87 -8.48
CA ALA A 67 6.63 4.32 -8.71
C ALA A 67 5.50 4.97 -7.89
N GLY A 68 4.33 4.33 -7.81
CA GLY A 68 3.23 4.75 -6.94
C GLY A 68 3.63 4.76 -5.47
N ALA A 69 4.30 3.73 -4.98
CA ALA A 69 4.82 3.70 -3.61
C ALA A 69 5.77 4.87 -3.31
N VAL A 70 6.70 5.17 -4.21
CA VAL A 70 7.63 6.31 -4.07
C VAL A 70 6.89 7.64 -4.09
N ARG A 71 5.95 7.82 -5.01
CA ARG A 71 5.13 9.04 -5.11
C ARG A 71 4.33 9.28 -3.84
N GLU A 72 3.62 8.26 -3.33
CA GLU A 72 2.81 8.39 -2.11
C GLU A 72 3.66 8.73 -0.87
N THR A 73 4.88 8.19 -0.73
CA THR A 73 5.75 8.58 0.39
C THR A 73 6.14 10.06 0.34
N LEU A 74 6.33 10.60 -0.86
CA LEU A 74 6.63 12.03 -1.02
C LEU A 74 5.40 12.90 -0.76
N GLU A 75 4.24 12.52 -1.31
CA GLU A 75 3.00 13.28 -1.21
C GLU A 75 2.43 13.30 0.22
N GLU A 76 2.42 12.17 0.91
CA GLU A 76 1.79 12.06 2.23
C GLU A 76 2.72 12.45 3.40
N ILE A 77 4.02 12.09 3.30
CA ILE A 77 4.96 12.26 4.43
C ILE A 77 6.27 12.96 4.08
N GLY A 78 6.42 13.48 2.86
CA GLY A 78 7.52 14.37 2.48
C GLY A 78 8.90 13.72 2.38
N VAL A 79 8.99 12.39 2.24
CA VAL A 79 10.26 11.68 2.09
C VAL A 79 10.42 11.06 0.73
N VAL A 80 11.66 10.92 0.28
CA VAL A 80 12.00 10.26 -0.98
C VAL A 80 12.62 8.90 -0.69
N VAL A 81 11.91 7.85 -1.12
CA VAL A 81 12.39 6.46 -1.10
C VAL A 81 12.84 6.11 -2.52
N ASP A 82 14.02 5.53 -2.68
CA ASP A 82 14.43 4.98 -3.97
C ASP A 82 13.69 3.65 -4.22
N GLU A 83 13.25 3.41 -5.45
CA GLU A 83 12.55 2.14 -5.79
C GLU A 83 13.36 0.90 -5.39
N ALA A 84 14.69 0.96 -5.54
CA ALA A 84 15.60 -0.12 -5.15
C ALA A 84 15.67 -0.37 -3.64
N ALA A 85 15.19 0.57 -2.81
CA ALA A 85 15.11 0.44 -1.36
C ALA A 85 13.76 -0.09 -0.87
N LEU A 86 12.80 -0.32 -1.77
CA LEU A 86 11.52 -0.93 -1.46
C LEU A 86 11.69 -2.45 -1.30
N GLU A 87 11.54 -2.94 -0.08
CA GLU A 87 11.54 -4.37 0.26
C GLU A 87 10.10 -4.90 0.16
N PRO A 88 9.79 -5.80 -0.79
CA PRO A 88 8.44 -6.31 -0.94
C PRO A 88 8.05 -7.20 0.25
N VAL A 89 6.85 -7.00 0.76
CA VAL A 89 6.26 -7.80 1.85
C VAL A 89 5.33 -8.85 1.29
N THR A 90 4.28 -8.42 0.59
CA THR A 90 3.31 -9.30 -0.07
C THR A 90 2.45 -8.51 -1.07
N ALA A 91 1.95 -9.17 -2.09
CA ALA A 91 0.83 -8.71 -2.91
C ALA A 91 -0.46 -9.33 -2.36
N MET A 92 -1.32 -8.52 -1.77
CA MET A 92 -2.56 -8.96 -1.12
C MET A 92 -3.76 -8.79 -2.03
N HIS A 93 -4.37 -9.92 -2.43
CA HIS A 93 -5.71 -9.88 -3.02
C HIS A 93 -6.72 -9.68 -1.92
N ARG A 94 -7.32 -8.51 -1.85
CA ARG A 94 -8.24 -8.14 -0.78
C ARG A 94 -9.64 -7.86 -1.31
N THR A 95 -10.64 -8.29 -0.54
CA THR A 95 -12.04 -7.94 -0.73
C THR A 95 -12.67 -7.49 0.58
N ALA A 96 -13.92 -7.01 0.53
CA ALA A 96 -14.74 -6.76 1.70
C ALA A 96 -16.16 -7.28 1.45
N PRO A 97 -16.94 -7.53 2.53
CA PRO A 97 -18.30 -8.10 2.41
C PRO A 97 -19.29 -7.25 1.62
N THR A 98 -18.97 -5.99 1.32
CA THR A 98 -19.85 -5.09 0.56
C THR A 98 -20.08 -5.55 -0.87
N GLY A 99 -19.12 -6.28 -1.46
CA GLY A 99 -19.14 -6.68 -2.87
C GLY A 99 -19.01 -5.51 -3.87
N LEU A 100 -18.73 -4.29 -3.39
CA LEU A 100 -18.56 -3.12 -4.25
C LEU A 100 -17.26 -3.19 -5.05
N PRO A 101 -17.22 -2.63 -6.27
CA PRO A 101 -15.98 -2.60 -7.07
C PRO A 101 -14.80 -1.95 -6.36
N ILE A 102 -15.05 -0.95 -5.50
CA ILE A 102 -14.00 -0.26 -4.73
C ILE A 102 -13.29 -1.19 -3.74
N ASP A 103 -13.94 -2.27 -3.32
CA ASP A 103 -13.41 -3.24 -2.38
C ASP A 103 -12.66 -4.39 -3.05
N GLN A 104 -12.63 -4.43 -4.38
CA GLN A 104 -11.85 -5.40 -5.14
C GLN A 104 -10.43 -4.84 -5.34
N ARG A 105 -9.47 -5.33 -4.54
CA ARG A 105 -8.16 -4.70 -4.36
C ARG A 105 -7.01 -5.63 -4.65
N LEU A 106 -5.95 -5.05 -5.22
CA LEU A 106 -4.61 -5.60 -5.19
C LEU A 106 -3.72 -4.64 -4.40
N ASP A 107 -3.56 -4.89 -3.12
CA ASP A 107 -2.74 -4.09 -2.22
C ASP A 107 -1.33 -4.67 -2.15
N VAL A 108 -0.32 -3.90 -2.57
CA VAL A 108 1.08 -4.34 -2.53
C VAL A 108 1.80 -3.60 -1.41
N PHE A 109 2.35 -4.37 -0.48
CA PHE A 109 3.01 -3.86 0.72
C PHE A 109 4.52 -3.89 0.59
N PHE A 110 5.14 -2.80 1.03
CA PHE A 110 6.58 -2.63 1.07
C PHE A 110 7.04 -2.17 2.46
N VAL A 111 8.27 -2.54 2.80
CA VAL A 111 9.05 -1.92 3.86
C VAL A 111 10.17 -1.11 3.22
N ALA A 112 10.44 0.08 3.74
CA ALA A 112 11.62 0.87 3.39
C ALA A 112 12.41 1.20 4.66
N ARG A 113 13.73 0.90 4.63
CA ARG A 113 14.66 1.16 5.74
C ARG A 113 15.62 2.30 5.45
N ALA A 114 15.53 2.88 4.24
CA ALA A 114 16.35 3.99 3.81
C ALA A 114 15.51 4.98 3.01
N TRP A 115 15.65 6.24 3.31
CA TRP A 115 14.98 7.35 2.65
C TRP A 115 15.77 8.65 2.82
N ARG A 116 15.42 9.67 2.06
CA ARG A 116 15.93 11.03 2.19
C ARG A 116 14.83 11.95 2.69
N GLY A 117 15.18 12.87 3.57
CA GLY A 117 14.23 13.80 4.19
C GLY A 117 13.83 13.39 5.61
N ILE A 118 13.07 14.25 6.25
CA ILE A 118 12.53 14.02 7.59
C ILE A 118 11.02 13.83 7.43
N PRO A 119 10.47 12.67 7.83
CA PRO A 119 9.03 12.43 7.71
C PRO A 119 8.20 13.48 8.44
N SER A 120 7.23 14.05 7.75
CA SER A 120 6.27 15.00 8.30
C SER A 120 4.97 14.97 7.49
N LEU A 121 3.83 15.15 8.12
CA LEU A 121 2.54 15.16 7.42
C LEU A 121 2.49 16.27 6.36
N GLN A 122 2.19 15.90 5.13
CA GLN A 122 2.00 16.82 4.01
C GLN A 122 0.52 17.05 3.70
N GLU A 123 -0.36 16.11 4.06
CA GLU A 123 -1.80 16.15 3.83
C GLU A 123 -2.58 16.16 5.17
N PRO A 124 -2.60 17.30 5.89
CA PRO A 124 -3.21 17.39 7.23
C PRO A 124 -4.74 17.24 7.24
N ASP A 125 -5.38 17.28 6.10
CA ASP A 125 -6.80 17.01 5.88
C ASP A 125 -7.13 15.51 5.73
N LYS A 126 -6.12 14.66 5.61
CA LYS A 126 -6.25 13.18 5.51
C LYS A 126 -5.66 12.42 6.69
N ALA A 127 -4.75 13.07 7.44
CA ALA A 127 -4.09 12.47 8.60
C ALA A 127 -3.81 13.53 9.68
N SER A 128 -3.99 13.15 10.94
CA SER A 128 -3.87 14.06 12.09
C SER A 128 -2.61 13.86 12.92
N ALA A 129 -1.91 12.73 12.76
CA ALA A 129 -0.66 12.42 13.48
C ALA A 129 0.25 11.51 12.66
N LEU A 130 1.55 11.60 12.96
CA LEU A 130 2.59 10.75 12.40
C LEU A 130 3.54 10.37 13.55
N GLU A 131 3.58 9.09 13.93
CA GLU A 131 4.29 8.63 15.12
C GLU A 131 5.06 7.33 14.88
N TRP A 132 6.16 7.17 15.62
CA TRP A 132 6.98 5.95 15.66
C TRP A 132 6.49 5.00 16.74
N PHE A 133 6.20 3.76 16.36
CA PHE A 133 5.80 2.67 17.26
C PHE A 133 6.84 1.57 17.27
N ALA A 134 7.05 0.95 18.42
CA ALA A 134 7.84 -0.26 18.49
C ALA A 134 7.14 -1.40 17.72
N LEU A 135 7.89 -2.19 16.96
CA LEU A 135 7.33 -3.30 16.17
C LEU A 135 6.70 -4.39 17.05
N ASP A 136 7.13 -4.50 18.31
CA ASP A 136 6.59 -5.43 19.31
C ASP A 136 5.44 -4.84 20.15
N ASP A 137 5.16 -3.53 19.98
CA ASP A 137 4.09 -2.81 20.70
C ASP A 137 3.29 -1.92 19.74
N LEU A 138 2.65 -2.53 18.76
CA LEU A 138 1.84 -1.84 17.77
C LEU A 138 0.53 -1.32 18.37
N PRO A 139 0.04 -0.14 17.94
CA PRO A 139 -1.17 0.46 18.48
C PRO A 139 -2.40 -0.43 18.26
N GLU A 140 -3.29 -0.53 19.23
CA GLU A 140 -4.49 -1.38 19.18
C GLU A 140 -5.34 -1.11 17.92
N ARG A 141 -5.55 0.17 17.58
CA ARG A 141 -6.30 0.61 16.40
C ARG A 141 -5.39 0.80 15.19
N LEU A 142 -4.81 -0.26 14.70
CA LEU A 142 -4.11 -0.31 13.42
C LEU A 142 -5.01 -0.98 12.38
N VAL A 143 -5.16 -0.39 11.19
CA VAL A 143 -6.00 -0.91 10.10
C VAL A 143 -5.71 -2.40 9.87
N HIS A 144 -6.74 -3.23 9.88
CA HIS A 144 -6.61 -4.68 10.05
C HIS A 144 -5.76 -5.39 9.00
N HIS A 145 -5.96 -5.11 7.72
CA HIS A 145 -5.18 -5.73 6.65
C HIS A 145 -3.72 -5.22 6.61
N GLU A 146 -3.50 -3.99 7.03
CA GLU A 146 -2.16 -3.41 7.16
C GLU A 146 -1.43 -4.01 8.38
N ARG A 147 -2.12 -4.21 9.50
CA ARG A 147 -1.61 -4.97 10.65
C ARG A 147 -1.18 -6.38 10.24
N PHE A 148 -2.05 -7.08 9.50
CA PHE A 148 -1.73 -8.42 9.00
C PHE A 148 -0.43 -8.44 8.19
N ALA A 149 -0.25 -7.48 7.28
CA ALA A 149 0.95 -7.37 6.47
C ALA A 149 2.20 -7.06 7.31
N LEU A 150 2.09 -6.09 8.23
CA LEU A 150 3.22 -5.65 9.06
C LEU A 150 3.65 -6.72 10.08
N GLU A 151 2.70 -7.35 10.77
CA GLU A 151 2.99 -8.43 11.73
C GLU A 151 3.56 -9.66 11.01
N GLY A 152 2.98 -10.05 9.87
CA GLY A 152 3.51 -11.16 9.10
C GLY A 152 4.94 -10.92 8.61
N TRP A 153 5.25 -9.72 8.17
CA TRP A 153 6.61 -9.33 7.80
C TRP A 153 7.56 -9.39 9.02
N ARG A 154 7.16 -8.81 10.16
CA ARG A 154 7.93 -8.82 11.42
C ARG A 154 8.24 -10.25 11.88
N ASP A 155 7.27 -11.15 11.78
CA ASP A 155 7.32 -12.50 12.36
C ASP A 155 7.98 -13.54 11.43
N GLY A 156 8.66 -13.11 10.38
CA GLY A 156 9.48 -13.98 9.54
C GLY A 156 9.09 -14.02 8.05
N GLY A 157 8.15 -13.17 7.66
CA GLY A 157 7.73 -12.98 6.27
C GLY A 157 6.39 -13.63 5.93
N LEU A 158 5.82 -13.18 4.84
CA LEU A 158 4.59 -13.67 4.24
C LEU A 158 4.87 -14.32 2.89
N PRO A 159 3.97 -15.21 2.40
CA PRO A 159 3.98 -15.60 1.00
C PRO A 159 3.98 -14.37 0.08
N ALA A 160 4.60 -14.49 -1.10
CA ALA A 160 4.62 -13.41 -2.10
C ALA A 160 3.21 -12.91 -2.45
N ILE A 161 2.21 -13.80 -2.35
CA ILE A 161 0.80 -13.48 -2.57
C ILE A 161 0.00 -13.96 -1.36
N THR A 162 -0.85 -13.06 -0.84
CA THR A 162 -1.80 -13.35 0.24
C THR A 162 -3.23 -13.00 -0.16
N ALA A 163 -4.20 -13.49 0.59
CA ALA A 163 -5.61 -13.15 0.42
C ALA A 163 -6.17 -12.64 1.75
N TYR A 164 -7.10 -11.67 1.68
CA TYR A 164 -7.72 -11.08 2.86
C TYR A 164 -9.18 -10.71 2.61
N GLY A 165 -10.06 -11.07 3.54
CA GLY A 165 -11.49 -10.70 3.48
C GLY A 165 -12.38 -11.60 2.64
N PHE A 166 -11.91 -12.78 2.24
CA PHE A 166 -12.69 -13.81 1.52
C PHE A 166 -13.42 -14.74 2.46
#